data_ec417bdf5900ae4194fabe96a5e10b02
#
_entry.id   ec417bdf5900ae4194fabe96a5e10b02
#
_cell.length_a   1.000
_cell.length_b   1.000
_cell.length_c   1.000
_cell.angle_alpha   90.00
_cell.angle_beta   90.00
_cell.angle_gamma   90.00
#
_symmetry.space_group_name_H-M   'P 1'
#
loop_
_entity.id
_entity.type
_entity.pdbx_description
1 polymer ?
#
loop_
_entity_poly.entity_id
_entity_poly.type
_entity_poly.pdbx_seq_one_letter_code
_entity_poly.pdbx_strand_id
1 'polypeptide(L)' 'MWVAVLLMCTTPSALSCQIVAKPEPFYTEEACKQETIVVTNDLIAKGIYAVPICVEIGTNI' A
#
# COMPACT_ATOMS: atom_id res chain seq x y z
N MET A 1 -2.57 -14.81 -4.18
CA MET A 1 -3.29 -13.61 -3.76
C MET A 1 -2.31 -12.51 -3.37
N TRP A 2 -2.73 -11.29 -3.57
CA TRP A 2 -1.89 -10.13 -3.30
C TRP A 2 -2.54 -9.24 -2.26
N VAL A 3 -1.76 -8.75 -1.33
CA VAL A 3 -2.24 -7.84 -0.30
C VAL A 3 -1.58 -6.49 -0.50
N ALA A 4 -2.38 -5.44 -0.46
CA ALA A 4 -1.88 -4.08 -0.58
C ALA A 4 -1.42 -3.59 0.80
N VAL A 5 -0.16 -3.18 0.85
CA VAL A 5 0.43 -2.62 2.06
C VAL A 5 0.91 -1.21 1.73
N LEU A 6 0.54 -0.27 2.55
CA LEU A 6 0.93 1.12 2.36
C LEU A 6 1.79 1.57 3.54
N LEU A 7 2.96 2.09 3.23
CA LEU A 7 3.81 2.73 4.21
C LEU A 7 3.54 4.22 4.14
N MET A 8 2.94 4.78 5.17
CA MET A 8 2.55 6.18 5.19
C MET A 8 3.39 6.94 6.19
N CYS A 9 3.93 8.06 5.76
CA CYS A 9 4.71 8.94 6.60
C CYS A 9 4.11 10.34 6.57
N THR A 10 3.82 10.90 7.73
CA THR A 10 3.20 12.22 7.81
C THR A 10 4.20 13.35 7.76
N THR A 11 5.48 13.04 7.98
CA THR A 11 6.54 14.04 7.92
C THR A 11 7.69 13.48 7.09
N PRO A 12 8.56 14.35 6.55
CA PRO A 12 9.74 13.89 5.82
C PRO A 12 10.70 13.08 6.68
N SER A 13 10.64 13.26 8.01
CA SER A 13 11.45 12.43 8.88
C SER A 13 10.81 11.06 9.03
N ALA A 14 11.60 10.02 8.96
CA ALA A 14 11.11 8.66 9.01
C ALA A 14 10.57 8.22 10.37
N LEU A 15 10.41 9.16 11.29
CA LEU A 15 9.99 8.85 12.65
C LEU A 15 8.49 8.71 12.82
N SER A 16 7.71 9.14 11.83
CA SER A 16 6.25 9.15 11.94
C SER A 16 5.60 8.29 10.86
N CYS A 17 6.21 7.18 10.54
CA CYS A 17 5.68 6.28 9.50
C CYS A 17 4.82 5.21 10.12
N GLN A 18 3.77 4.85 9.41
CA GLN A 18 2.86 3.78 9.80
C GLN A 18 2.67 2.84 8.62
N ILE A 19 2.49 1.58 8.94
CA ILE A 19 2.21 0.56 7.94
C ILE A 19 0.73 0.21 8.02
N VAL A 20 0.04 0.35 6.90
CA VAL A 20 -1.38 0.03 6.82
C VAL A 20 -1.57 -1.03 5.74
N ALA A 21 -2.17 -2.14 6.10
CA ALA A 21 -2.48 -3.21 5.16
C ALA A 21 -3.97 -3.22 4.88
N LYS A 22 -4.34 -3.33 3.61
CA LYS A 22 -5.74 -3.50 3.26
C LYS A 22 -6.20 -4.91 3.63
N PRO A 23 -7.38 -5.05 4.23
CA PRO A 23 -7.85 -6.37 4.63
C PRO A 23 -8.29 -7.24 3.46
N GLU A 24 -8.61 -6.62 2.32
CA GLU A 24 -9.10 -7.36 1.17
C GLU A 24 -7.96 -7.78 0.26
N PRO A 25 -7.79 -9.07 -0.01
CA PRO A 25 -6.76 -9.53 -0.93
C PRO A 25 -7.21 -9.33 -2.38
N PHE A 26 -6.22 -9.20 -3.25
CA PHE A 26 -6.45 -9.11 -4.68
C PHE A 26 -6.01 -10.41 -5.34
N TYR A 27 -6.70 -10.80 -6.40
CA TYR A 27 -6.36 -12.03 -7.11
C TYR A 27 -5.16 -11.86 -8.01
N THR A 28 -4.91 -10.65 -8.50
CA THR A 28 -3.81 -10.39 -9.40
C THR A 28 -2.96 -9.25 -8.89
N GLU A 29 -1.68 -9.26 -9.26
CA GLU A 29 -0.77 -8.19 -8.92
C GLU A 29 -1.23 -6.87 -9.55
N GLU A 30 -1.73 -6.94 -10.77
CA GLU A 30 -2.17 -5.75 -11.48
C GLU A 30 -3.31 -5.05 -10.75
N ALA A 31 -4.29 -5.81 -10.27
CA ALA A 31 -5.39 -5.23 -9.51
C ALA A 31 -4.87 -4.58 -8.23
N CYS A 32 -3.92 -5.21 -7.55
CA CYS A 32 -3.30 -4.65 -6.36
C CYS A 32 -2.60 -3.33 -6.68
N LYS A 33 -1.82 -3.31 -7.75
CA LYS A 33 -1.08 -2.10 -8.13
C LYS A 33 -2.00 -0.96 -8.49
N GLN A 34 -3.05 -1.23 -9.25
CA GLN A 34 -3.99 -0.19 -9.63
C GLN A 34 -4.65 0.44 -8.43
N GLU A 35 -5.09 -0.38 -7.50
CA GLU A 35 -5.73 0.12 -6.29
C GLU A 35 -4.76 0.92 -5.44
N THR A 36 -3.55 0.42 -5.24
CA THR A 36 -2.56 1.12 -4.43
C THR A 36 -2.12 2.43 -5.05
N ILE A 37 -2.02 2.49 -6.38
CA ILE A 37 -1.65 3.73 -7.06
C ILE A 37 -2.70 4.80 -6.84
N VAL A 38 -3.97 4.44 -6.94
CA VAL A 38 -5.06 5.40 -6.72
C VAL A 38 -5.01 5.95 -5.30
N VAL A 39 -4.87 5.07 -4.32
CA VAL A 39 -4.80 5.48 -2.92
C VAL A 39 -3.56 6.32 -2.65
N THR A 40 -2.42 5.91 -3.21
CA THR A 40 -1.16 6.63 -3.02
C THR A 40 -1.24 8.04 -3.59
N ASN A 41 -1.80 8.19 -4.79
CA ASN A 41 -1.96 9.50 -5.38
C ASN A 41 -2.85 10.40 -4.55
N ASP A 42 -3.91 9.85 -3.99
CA ASP A 42 -4.79 10.61 -3.12
C ASP A 42 -4.06 11.09 -1.86
N LEU A 43 -3.26 10.22 -1.27
CA LEU A 43 -2.49 10.56 -0.07
C LEU A 43 -1.43 11.61 -0.36
N ILE A 44 -0.74 11.48 -1.49
CA ILE A 44 0.27 12.46 -1.89
C ILE A 44 -0.37 13.82 -2.12
N ALA A 45 -1.56 13.84 -2.72
CA ALA A 45 -2.28 15.08 -2.93
C ALA A 45 -2.64 15.77 -1.62
N LYS A 46 -2.78 15.00 -0.55
CA LYS A 46 -3.05 15.54 0.79
C LYS A 46 -1.79 15.86 1.58
N GLY A 47 -0.62 15.73 0.97
CA GLY A 47 0.63 16.01 1.63
C GLY A 47 1.19 14.89 2.48
N ILE A 48 0.69 13.68 2.29
CA ILE A 48 1.16 12.51 3.02
C ILE A 48 2.08 11.69 2.13
N TYR A 49 3.25 11.36 2.64
CA TYR A 49 4.17 10.48 1.92
C TYR A 49 3.70 9.04 2.04
N ALA A 50 3.51 8.39 0.92
CA ALA A 50 3.04 7.02 0.90
C ALA A 50 3.84 6.19 -0.10
N VAL A 51 4.19 4.98 0.30
CA VAL A 51 4.87 4.02 -0.58
C VAL A 51 3.97 2.80 -0.69
N PRO A 52 3.49 2.48 -1.89
CA PRO A 52 2.65 1.30 -2.08
C PRO A 52 3.50 0.05 -2.25
N ILE A 53 3.10 -1.02 -1.61
CA ILE A 53 3.76 -2.31 -1.71
C ILE A 53 2.70 -3.37 -1.89
N CYS A 54 2.87 -4.23 -2.90
CA CYS A 54 2.01 -5.38 -3.08
C CYS A 54 2.79 -6.62 -2.69
N VAL A 55 2.25 -7.36 -1.73
CA VAL A 55 2.89 -8.57 -1.23
C VAL A 55 2.08 -9.76 -1.68
N GLU A 56 2.75 -10.73 -2.27
CA GLU A 56 2.10 -11.97 -2.64
C GLU A 56 2.01 -12.88 -1.44
N ILE A 57 0.80 -13.31 -1.14
CA ILE A 57 0.56 -14.31 -0.12
C ILE A 57 0.36 -15.63 -0.83
N GLY A 58 1.36 -16.45 -0.80
CA GLY A 58 1.28 -17.78 -1.38
C GLY A 58 0.90 -18.77 -0.30
N THR A 59 -0.24 -19.36 -0.47
CA THR A 59 -0.57 -20.50 0.33
C THR A 59 -0.19 -21.71 -0.47
N ASN A 60 1.01 -22.11 -0.31
CA ASN A 60 1.43 -23.37 -0.90
C ASN A 60 1.06 -24.48 0.03
N ILE A 61 0.15 -25.18 -0.42
CA ILE A 61 -0.27 -26.36 0.32
C ILE A 61 0.28 -27.58 -0.38
#